data_43ade7f0fb7176da8fe8d5fff4324916
#
_entry.id   43ade7f0fb7176da8fe8d5fff4324916
#
_cell.length_a   1.000
_cell.length_b   1.000
_cell.length_c   1.000
_cell.angle_alpha   90.00
_cell.angle_beta   90.00
_cell.angle_gamma   90.00
#
_symmetry.space_group_name_H-M   'P 1'
#
loop_
_entity.id
_entity.type
_entity.pdbx_description
1 polymer ?
#
loop_
_entity_poly.entity_id
_entity_poly.type
_entity_poly.pdbx_seq_one_letter_code
_entity_poly.pdbx_strand_id
1 'polypeptide(L)'
;KQAVVLAAVFEFCGAFFAGDAVTDTVRKGILVVDFDTATLDFANDLMFGFIAAMMAAAVWLTVATRFGLPVSTTHSIIGGIIGVGLILEVQHNTSLIDWFVVQKVVLSWIASPLIGAILAFISFYIVRVTILDAPDPIARAKWIAPLLALPTFFVLGLALQFKALKGFISKLAADGVIADKYDWLPVKENGSFNPLADNAWFPINSLLVALVIGIIASAILAYVLRNFESKREGFQGVERIFVWLQIITAAYVAFAHGANDRSNAIGPMAAVYQTISSGGELSAQADIPLWLVLLGSAGIAIGVMTWGYRVMDTIGKKITEITPTRGFAAEFGAATTILFFSMPFLAVPVSTTHTLVGAVVGVGLAGGAKAVDFRVFGKIAASWVASVPVAAFGAIILYIATGSNALNMIVVFPLAFLAVGYAIWKTRGGEIHVEEALAGAVDGQMDPTVFELFHAHAVVVEQTVEKMLTAVNLVADGKDASE
;
A
#
# COMPACT_ATOMS: atom_id res chain seq x y z
N LYS A 1 -22.08 2.39 -0.06
CA LYS A 1 -22.03 1.41 1.03
C LYS A 1 -21.64 0.01 0.51
N GLN A 2 -22.32 -0.52 -0.54
CA GLN A 2 -22.01 -1.85 -1.09
C GLN A 2 -20.55 -1.97 -1.58
N ALA A 3 -20.02 -0.95 -2.27
CA ALA A 3 -18.63 -0.95 -2.72
C ALA A 3 -17.62 -1.03 -1.55
N VAL A 4 -17.90 -0.34 -0.44
CA VAL A 4 -17.04 -0.40 0.75
C VAL A 4 -17.06 -1.79 1.39
N VAL A 5 -18.22 -2.45 1.45
CA VAL A 5 -18.33 -3.82 1.96
C VAL A 5 -17.61 -4.81 1.04
N LEU A 6 -17.79 -4.67 -0.28
CA LEU A 6 -17.04 -5.46 -1.26
C LEU A 6 -15.53 -5.32 -1.07
N ALA A 7 -15.05 -4.08 -1.00
CA ALA A 7 -13.63 -3.80 -0.79
C ALA A 7 -13.13 -4.44 0.52
N ALA A 8 -13.84 -4.25 1.64
CA ALA A 8 -13.45 -4.80 2.94
C ALA A 8 -13.31 -6.33 2.91
N VAL A 9 -14.25 -7.04 2.25
CA VAL A 9 -14.18 -8.51 2.12
C VAL A 9 -12.99 -8.94 1.31
N PHE A 10 -12.77 -8.33 0.13
CA PHE A 10 -11.65 -8.72 -0.74
C PHE A 10 -10.29 -8.27 -0.21
N GLU A 11 -10.22 -7.15 0.48
CA GLU A 11 -8.99 -6.74 1.19
C GLU A 11 -8.65 -7.70 2.33
N PHE A 12 -9.65 -8.11 3.13
CA PHE A 12 -9.45 -9.14 4.14
C PHE A 12 -8.93 -10.44 3.51
N CYS A 13 -9.54 -10.91 2.42
CA CYS A 13 -9.11 -12.11 1.71
C CYS A 13 -7.68 -11.97 1.16
N GLY A 14 -7.35 -10.84 0.55
CA GLY A 14 -6.01 -10.57 0.05
C GLY A 14 -4.96 -10.57 1.16
N ALA A 15 -5.26 -9.88 2.26
CA ALA A 15 -4.37 -9.82 3.42
C ALA A 15 -4.19 -11.18 4.08
N PHE A 16 -5.26 -11.95 4.23
CA PHE A 16 -5.23 -13.24 4.90
C PHE A 16 -4.51 -14.32 4.08
N PHE A 17 -4.84 -14.43 2.79
CA PHE A 17 -4.36 -15.53 1.95
C PHE A 17 -3.08 -15.25 1.17
N ALA A 18 -2.73 -13.98 0.92
CA ALA A 18 -1.75 -13.62 -0.10
C ALA A 18 -0.60 -12.69 0.34
N GLY A 19 -0.51 -12.32 1.63
CA GLY A 19 0.38 -11.23 2.10
C GLY A 19 1.81 -11.63 2.53
N ASP A 20 2.23 -12.89 2.48
CA ASP A 20 3.46 -13.36 3.15
C ASP A 20 4.76 -12.78 2.56
N ALA A 21 4.89 -12.74 1.24
CA ALA A 21 6.15 -12.38 0.57
C ALA A 21 6.63 -10.95 0.90
N VAL A 22 5.71 -9.98 0.93
CA VAL A 22 6.03 -8.56 1.20
C VAL A 22 6.23 -8.32 2.70
N THR A 23 5.53 -9.08 3.55
CA THR A 23 5.66 -8.98 5.01
C THR A 23 7.09 -9.23 5.47
N ASP A 24 7.78 -10.21 4.89
CA ASP A 24 9.18 -10.49 5.23
C ASP A 24 10.12 -9.33 4.85
N THR A 25 9.87 -8.64 3.74
CA THR A 25 10.69 -7.48 3.33
C THR A 25 10.55 -6.31 4.32
N VAL A 26 9.34 -6.03 4.80
CA VAL A 26 9.11 -4.97 5.80
C VAL A 26 9.65 -5.37 7.18
N ARG A 27 9.51 -6.65 7.56
CA ARG A 27 9.91 -7.16 8.88
C ARG A 27 11.43 -7.16 9.08
N LYS A 28 12.18 -7.62 8.09
CA LYS A 28 13.63 -7.91 8.21
C LYS A 28 14.50 -7.42 7.04
N GLY A 29 13.90 -6.74 6.08
CA GLY A 29 14.65 -6.25 4.92
C GLY A 29 15.14 -4.81 5.07
N ILE A 30 14.46 -3.96 5.85
CA ILE A 30 14.79 -2.54 6.00
C ILE A 30 15.84 -2.34 7.10
N LEU A 31 15.66 -3.02 8.25
CA LEU A 31 16.64 -3.03 9.32
C LEU A 31 17.34 -4.39 9.36
N VAL A 32 18.66 -4.34 9.20
CA VAL A 32 19.53 -5.53 9.29
C VAL A 32 20.04 -5.65 10.70
N VAL A 33 19.63 -6.73 11.35
CA VAL A 33 20.04 -7.03 12.73
C VAL A 33 20.98 -8.23 12.69
N ASP A 34 22.13 -8.09 13.36
CA ASP A 34 23.00 -9.22 13.63
C ASP A 34 22.43 -9.99 14.83
N PHE A 35 21.79 -11.11 14.55
CA PHE A 35 21.10 -11.91 15.55
C PHE A 35 22.06 -12.60 16.55
N ASP A 36 23.30 -12.81 16.16
CA ASP A 36 24.28 -13.52 16.98
C ASP A 36 24.91 -12.60 18.06
N THR A 37 24.91 -11.28 17.81
CA THR A 37 25.52 -10.28 18.71
C THR A 37 24.51 -9.36 19.37
N ALA A 38 23.23 -9.47 19.05
CA ALA A 38 22.18 -8.61 19.58
C ALA A 38 22.00 -8.80 21.09
N THR A 39 22.08 -7.71 21.84
CA THR A 39 21.83 -7.72 23.30
C THR A 39 20.34 -7.63 23.59
N LEU A 40 19.95 -8.03 24.82
CA LEU A 40 18.56 -7.92 25.28
C LEU A 40 18.07 -6.46 25.26
N ASP A 41 18.93 -5.51 25.63
CA ASP A 41 18.60 -4.07 25.62
C ASP A 41 18.33 -3.60 24.19
N PHE A 42 19.18 -3.98 23.23
CA PHE A 42 18.96 -3.67 21.81
C PHE A 42 17.65 -4.30 21.29
N ALA A 43 17.36 -5.56 21.64
CA ALA A 43 16.13 -6.23 21.24
C ALA A 43 14.89 -5.52 21.79
N ASN A 44 14.93 -5.05 23.02
CA ASN A 44 13.87 -4.25 23.63
C ASN A 44 13.70 -2.91 22.91
N ASP A 45 14.79 -2.17 22.69
CA ASP A 45 14.76 -0.90 22.01
C ASP A 45 14.20 -1.02 20.57
N LEU A 46 14.61 -2.06 19.85
CA LEU A 46 14.07 -2.36 18.50
C LEU A 46 12.57 -2.67 18.55
N MET A 47 12.13 -3.46 19.52
CA MET A 47 10.72 -3.78 19.72
C MET A 47 9.90 -2.51 19.98
N PHE A 48 10.31 -1.67 20.93
CA PHE A 48 9.65 -0.40 21.22
C PHE A 48 9.70 0.56 20.03
N GLY A 49 10.79 0.54 19.28
CA GLY A 49 10.94 1.28 18.03
C GLY A 49 9.89 0.89 16.99
N PHE A 50 9.69 -0.40 16.73
CA PHE A 50 8.65 -0.84 15.80
C PHE A 50 7.26 -0.44 16.25
N ILE A 51 6.96 -0.48 17.55
CA ILE A 51 5.66 -0.02 18.06
C ILE A 51 5.50 1.50 17.85
N ALA A 52 6.55 2.30 18.11
CA ALA A 52 6.54 3.73 17.87
C ALA A 52 6.37 4.07 16.37
N ALA A 53 7.02 3.33 15.47
CA ALA A 53 6.87 3.48 14.02
C ALA A 53 5.43 3.19 13.56
N MET A 54 4.83 2.10 14.03
CA MET A 54 3.43 1.77 13.73
C MET A 54 2.47 2.84 14.26
N MET A 55 2.71 3.34 15.46
CA MET A 55 1.88 4.37 16.07
C MET A 55 1.98 5.70 15.30
N ALA A 56 3.18 6.12 14.91
CA ALA A 56 3.40 7.33 14.12
C ALA A 56 2.69 7.24 12.76
N ALA A 57 2.82 6.09 12.09
CA ALA A 57 2.12 5.83 10.84
C ALA A 57 0.60 5.87 11.03
N ALA A 58 0.06 5.22 12.07
CA ALA A 58 -1.37 5.20 12.38
C ALA A 58 -1.93 6.61 12.64
N VAL A 59 -1.21 7.43 13.40
CA VAL A 59 -1.58 8.84 13.66
C VAL A 59 -1.61 9.63 12.36
N TRP A 60 -0.54 9.57 11.56
CA TRP A 60 -0.48 10.28 10.28
C TRP A 60 -1.58 9.85 9.31
N LEU A 61 -1.79 8.55 9.15
CA LEU A 61 -2.84 8.01 8.28
C LEU A 61 -4.24 8.42 8.75
N THR A 62 -4.48 8.45 10.05
CA THR A 62 -5.76 8.90 10.63
C THR A 62 -6.04 10.36 10.26
N VAL A 63 -5.04 11.23 10.43
CA VAL A 63 -5.14 12.65 10.05
C VAL A 63 -5.39 12.79 8.55
N ALA A 64 -4.56 12.19 7.72
CA ALA A 64 -4.64 12.29 6.27
C ALA A 64 -5.99 11.78 5.72
N THR A 65 -6.43 10.60 6.18
CA THR A 65 -7.71 10.01 5.77
C THR A 65 -8.90 10.87 6.21
N ARG A 66 -8.83 11.51 7.39
CA ARG A 66 -9.86 12.43 7.86
C ARG A 66 -10.07 13.60 6.89
N PHE A 67 -9.03 14.09 6.27
CA PHE A 67 -9.08 15.13 5.24
C PHE A 67 -9.26 14.61 3.80
N GLY A 68 -9.45 13.32 3.63
CA GLY A 68 -9.62 12.69 2.31
C GLY A 68 -8.35 12.71 1.45
N LEU A 69 -7.18 12.86 2.07
CA LEU A 69 -5.90 12.82 1.36
C LEU A 69 -5.50 11.37 1.09
N PRO A 70 -5.29 10.98 -0.18
CA PRO A 70 -4.84 9.65 -0.55
C PRO A 70 -3.32 9.50 -0.33
N VAL A 71 -2.91 9.38 0.94
CA VAL A 71 -1.52 9.14 1.34
C VAL A 71 -1.16 7.67 1.28
N SER A 72 0.13 7.37 1.26
CA SER A 72 0.66 6.01 1.20
C SER A 72 0.89 5.44 2.61
N THR A 73 0.25 4.32 2.91
CA THR A 73 0.49 3.52 4.11
C THR A 73 1.92 2.98 4.14
N THR A 74 2.41 2.51 3.00
CA THR A 74 3.77 1.97 2.84
C THR A 74 4.83 3.03 3.12
N HIS A 75 4.67 4.27 2.61
CA HIS A 75 5.57 5.38 2.91
C HIS A 75 5.59 5.71 4.40
N SER A 76 4.42 5.71 5.03
CA SER A 76 4.29 6.05 6.44
C SER A 76 4.99 5.03 7.34
N ILE A 77 4.77 3.75 7.12
CA ILE A 77 5.41 2.72 7.95
C ILE A 77 6.92 2.61 7.69
N ILE A 78 7.35 2.67 6.44
CA ILE A 78 8.78 2.63 6.11
C ILE A 78 9.48 3.89 6.61
N GLY A 79 8.86 5.07 6.49
CA GLY A 79 9.37 6.30 7.09
C GLY A 79 9.55 6.15 8.59
N GLY A 80 8.54 5.62 9.30
CA GLY A 80 8.61 5.35 10.73
C GLY A 80 9.74 4.39 11.10
N ILE A 81 9.91 3.29 10.35
CA ILE A 81 10.99 2.31 10.56
C ILE A 81 12.37 2.93 10.32
N ILE A 82 12.52 3.74 9.27
CA ILE A 82 13.78 4.47 9.01
C ILE A 82 14.07 5.46 10.14
N GLY A 83 13.07 6.21 10.61
CA GLY A 83 13.23 7.15 11.73
C GLY A 83 13.73 6.44 12.99
N VAL A 84 13.13 5.31 13.33
CA VAL A 84 13.59 4.49 14.45
C VAL A 84 14.98 3.90 14.20
N GLY A 85 15.25 3.40 12.99
CA GLY A 85 16.57 2.90 12.62
C GLY A 85 17.67 3.94 12.86
N LEU A 86 17.44 5.19 12.41
CA LEU A 86 18.40 6.29 12.59
C LEU A 86 18.71 6.57 14.08
N ILE A 87 17.69 6.59 14.95
CA ILE A 87 17.94 6.85 16.38
C ILE A 87 18.62 5.68 17.04
N LEU A 88 18.30 4.44 16.68
CA LEU A 88 18.96 3.24 17.19
C LEU A 88 20.42 3.12 16.71
N GLU A 89 20.72 3.52 15.47
CA GLU A 89 22.11 3.60 14.96
C GLU A 89 22.95 4.52 15.83
N VAL A 90 22.41 5.70 16.19
CA VAL A 90 23.10 6.65 17.07
C VAL A 90 23.22 6.07 18.51
N GLN A 91 22.16 5.52 19.06
CA GLN A 91 22.10 5.03 20.44
C GLN A 91 23.03 3.83 20.68
N HIS A 92 23.10 2.92 19.73
CA HIS A 92 23.90 1.68 19.84
C HIS A 92 25.22 1.71 19.06
N ASN A 93 25.56 2.85 18.43
CA ASN A 93 26.76 3.05 17.60
C ASN A 93 26.95 1.91 16.58
N THR A 94 25.90 1.60 15.83
CA THR A 94 25.86 0.52 14.85
C THR A 94 25.23 1.00 13.54
N SER A 95 25.34 0.23 12.46
CA SER A 95 24.66 0.47 11.20
C SER A 95 23.55 -0.55 11.04
N LEU A 96 22.30 -0.12 10.98
CA LEU A 96 21.12 -0.97 10.95
C LEU A 96 20.35 -0.86 9.64
N ILE A 97 20.36 0.30 8.99
CA ILE A 97 19.51 0.54 7.83
C ILE A 97 20.17 -0.04 6.58
N ASP A 98 19.47 -0.97 5.92
CA ASP A 98 19.84 -1.42 4.57
C ASP A 98 19.40 -0.39 3.53
N TRP A 99 20.29 0.54 3.25
CA TRP A 99 20.04 1.59 2.26
C TRP A 99 19.81 1.06 0.84
N PHE A 100 20.32 -0.14 0.50
CA PHE A 100 20.08 -0.75 -0.79
C PHE A 100 18.62 -1.24 -0.92
N VAL A 101 18.09 -1.83 0.14
CA VAL A 101 16.66 -2.20 0.20
C VAL A 101 15.79 -0.95 0.19
N VAL A 102 16.13 0.08 0.96
CA VAL A 102 15.43 1.37 0.97
C VAL A 102 15.40 1.99 -0.44
N GLN A 103 16.54 2.01 -1.15
CA GLN A 103 16.59 2.51 -2.53
C GLN A 103 15.69 1.72 -3.49
N LYS A 104 15.67 0.38 -3.40
CA LYS A 104 14.76 -0.46 -4.20
C LYS A 104 13.30 -0.11 -3.94
N VAL A 105 12.95 0.10 -2.67
CA VAL A 105 11.58 0.48 -2.28
C VAL A 105 11.23 1.87 -2.78
N VAL A 106 12.10 2.86 -2.62
CA VAL A 106 11.89 4.22 -3.15
C VAL A 106 11.76 4.20 -4.68
N LEU A 107 12.57 3.41 -5.38
CA LEU A 107 12.45 3.25 -6.83
C LEU A 107 11.10 2.63 -7.23
N SER A 108 10.59 1.68 -6.43
CA SER A 108 9.27 1.09 -6.66
C SER A 108 8.13 2.10 -6.54
N TRP A 109 8.27 3.13 -5.70
CA TRP A 109 7.29 4.20 -5.54
C TRP A 109 7.16 5.12 -6.77
N ILE A 110 8.19 5.14 -7.61
CA ILE A 110 8.19 5.84 -8.89
C ILE A 110 7.74 4.89 -10.01
N ALA A 111 8.27 3.68 -10.01
CA ALA A 111 7.99 2.70 -11.06
C ALA A 111 6.53 2.22 -11.03
N SER A 112 5.96 1.99 -9.84
CA SER A 112 4.60 1.44 -9.73
C SER A 112 3.50 2.37 -10.26
N PRO A 113 3.46 3.69 -9.96
CA PRO A 113 2.47 4.57 -10.58
C PRO A 113 2.67 4.74 -12.09
N LEU A 114 3.93 4.71 -12.56
CA LEU A 114 4.22 4.81 -13.99
C LEU A 114 3.74 3.56 -14.75
N ILE A 115 4.04 2.37 -14.25
CA ILE A 115 3.59 1.12 -14.87
C ILE A 115 2.07 1.01 -14.79
N GLY A 116 1.47 1.36 -13.64
CA GLY A 116 0.02 1.43 -13.49
C GLY A 116 -0.64 2.38 -14.48
N ALA A 117 -0.05 3.56 -14.68
CA ALA A 117 -0.52 4.54 -15.67
C ALA A 117 -0.43 4.00 -17.11
N ILE A 118 0.68 3.37 -17.48
CA ILE A 118 0.89 2.82 -18.82
C ILE A 118 -0.13 1.70 -19.10
N LEU A 119 -0.28 0.74 -18.17
CA LEU A 119 -1.22 -0.36 -18.33
C LEU A 119 -2.67 0.14 -18.41
N ALA A 120 -3.04 1.07 -17.55
CA ALA A 120 -4.36 1.66 -17.54
C ALA A 120 -4.63 2.50 -18.82
N PHE A 121 -3.65 3.28 -19.27
CA PHE A 121 -3.71 4.01 -20.54
C PHE A 121 -3.96 3.07 -21.71
N ILE A 122 -3.14 2.03 -21.84
CA ILE A 122 -3.27 1.05 -22.94
C ILE A 122 -4.63 0.37 -22.88
N SER A 123 -5.04 -0.09 -21.69
CA SER A 123 -6.34 -0.76 -21.50
C SER A 123 -7.51 0.13 -21.89
N PHE A 124 -7.53 1.38 -21.45
CA PHE A 124 -8.61 2.30 -21.80
C PHE A 124 -8.52 2.77 -23.26
N TYR A 125 -7.32 2.95 -23.80
CA TYR A 125 -7.13 3.26 -25.23
C TYR A 125 -7.70 2.16 -26.13
N ILE A 126 -7.48 0.89 -25.77
CA ILE A 126 -8.10 -0.26 -26.47
C ILE A 126 -9.62 -0.16 -26.39
N VAL A 127 -10.21 0.04 -25.20
CA VAL A 127 -11.66 0.19 -25.01
C VAL A 127 -12.19 1.34 -25.89
N ARG A 128 -11.52 2.48 -25.86
CA ARG A 128 -11.91 3.67 -26.63
C ARG A 128 -11.96 3.37 -28.12
N VAL A 129 -10.83 2.95 -28.70
CA VAL A 129 -10.71 2.77 -30.16
C VAL A 129 -11.56 1.60 -30.67
N THR A 130 -11.65 0.50 -29.91
CA THR A 130 -12.35 -0.70 -30.39
C THR A 130 -13.85 -0.72 -30.08
N ILE A 131 -14.29 0.02 -29.04
CA ILE A 131 -15.66 0.00 -28.57
C ILE A 131 -16.31 1.38 -28.70
N LEU A 132 -15.75 2.42 -28.03
CA LEU A 132 -16.42 3.71 -27.89
C LEU A 132 -16.48 4.50 -29.20
N ASP A 133 -15.43 4.43 -30.02
CA ASP A 133 -15.33 5.08 -31.32
C ASP A 133 -15.96 4.24 -32.44
N ALA A 134 -16.55 3.07 -32.15
CA ALA A 134 -17.19 2.21 -33.16
C ALA A 134 -18.59 2.72 -33.55
N PRO A 135 -19.06 2.45 -34.80
CA PRO A 135 -20.40 2.82 -35.25
C PRO A 135 -21.54 2.23 -34.41
N ASP A 136 -21.36 1.00 -33.88
CA ASP A 136 -22.25 0.37 -32.93
C ASP A 136 -21.43 -0.05 -31.68
N PRO A 137 -21.31 0.86 -30.72
CA PRO A 137 -20.50 0.60 -29.52
C PRO A 137 -21.01 -0.56 -28.65
N ILE A 138 -22.35 -0.77 -28.59
CA ILE A 138 -22.95 -1.84 -27.79
C ILE A 138 -22.65 -3.21 -28.40
N ALA A 139 -22.84 -3.37 -29.70
CA ALA A 139 -22.50 -4.60 -30.40
C ALA A 139 -21.00 -4.93 -30.22
N ARG A 140 -20.13 -3.93 -30.36
CA ARG A 140 -18.68 -4.08 -30.14
C ARG A 140 -18.36 -4.47 -28.70
N ALA A 141 -18.98 -3.82 -27.72
CA ALA A 141 -18.75 -4.13 -26.30
C ALA A 141 -19.09 -5.58 -25.97
N LYS A 142 -20.14 -6.16 -26.55
CA LYS A 142 -20.51 -7.59 -26.33
C LYS A 142 -19.41 -8.57 -26.75
N TRP A 143 -18.58 -8.21 -27.73
CA TRP A 143 -17.47 -9.04 -28.20
C TRP A 143 -16.14 -8.71 -27.53
N ILE A 144 -15.85 -7.45 -27.32
CA ILE A 144 -14.53 -7.00 -26.81
C ILE A 144 -14.45 -7.12 -25.28
N ALA A 145 -15.55 -6.88 -24.55
CA ALA A 145 -15.53 -7.01 -23.08
C ALA A 145 -15.15 -8.43 -22.59
N PRO A 146 -15.65 -9.53 -23.19
CA PRO A 146 -15.14 -10.87 -22.87
C PRO A 146 -13.65 -11.06 -23.13
N LEU A 147 -13.12 -10.49 -24.23
CA LEU A 147 -11.70 -10.55 -24.54
C LEU A 147 -10.84 -9.79 -23.50
N LEU A 148 -11.34 -8.68 -22.97
CA LEU A 148 -10.69 -7.93 -21.90
C LEU A 148 -10.75 -8.65 -20.52
N ALA A 149 -11.79 -9.47 -20.31
CA ALA A 149 -11.89 -10.31 -19.13
C ALA A 149 -10.77 -11.38 -19.09
N LEU A 150 -10.34 -11.92 -20.23
CA LEU A 150 -9.31 -12.96 -20.33
C LEU A 150 -8.02 -12.55 -19.60
N PRO A 151 -7.31 -11.47 -19.97
CA PRO A 151 -6.09 -11.05 -19.28
C PRO A 151 -6.32 -10.73 -17.81
N THR A 152 -7.48 -10.17 -17.45
CA THR A 152 -7.83 -9.88 -16.06
C THR A 152 -7.85 -11.14 -15.21
N PHE A 153 -8.59 -12.16 -15.64
CA PHE A 153 -8.69 -13.42 -14.92
C PHE A 153 -7.43 -14.29 -15.04
N PHE A 154 -6.68 -14.14 -16.12
CA PHE A 154 -5.37 -14.77 -16.26
C PHE A 154 -4.40 -14.29 -15.16
N VAL A 155 -4.23 -12.98 -15.00
CA VAL A 155 -3.35 -12.41 -13.97
C VAL A 155 -3.85 -12.73 -12.56
N LEU A 156 -5.17 -12.66 -12.34
CA LEU A 156 -5.77 -13.06 -11.07
C LEU A 156 -5.53 -14.56 -10.79
N GLY A 157 -5.62 -15.42 -11.79
CA GLY A 157 -5.33 -16.86 -11.69
C GLY A 157 -3.88 -17.15 -11.28
N LEU A 158 -2.92 -16.42 -11.85
CA LEU A 158 -1.51 -16.49 -11.42
C LEU A 158 -1.32 -16.02 -9.99
N ALA A 159 -1.93 -14.90 -9.63
CA ALA A 159 -1.83 -14.36 -8.27
C ALA A 159 -2.42 -15.31 -7.22
N LEU A 160 -3.55 -15.93 -7.51
CA LEU A 160 -4.14 -16.95 -6.63
C LEU A 160 -3.22 -18.15 -6.43
N GLN A 161 -2.62 -18.67 -7.50
CA GLN A 161 -1.71 -19.81 -7.43
C GLN A 161 -0.43 -19.48 -6.64
N PHE A 162 0.22 -18.35 -6.96
CA PHE A 162 1.54 -18.02 -6.38
C PHE A 162 1.45 -17.45 -4.96
N LYS A 163 0.29 -16.97 -4.55
CA LYS A 163 0.12 -16.34 -3.24
C LYS A 163 -0.85 -17.10 -2.36
N ALA A 164 -2.12 -17.20 -2.76
CA ALA A 164 -3.15 -17.79 -1.92
C ALA A 164 -3.05 -19.31 -1.81
N LEU A 165 -2.72 -19.99 -2.92
CA LEU A 165 -2.66 -21.45 -2.98
C LEU A 165 -1.24 -22.03 -2.81
N LYS A 166 -0.23 -21.20 -2.58
CA LYS A 166 1.16 -21.65 -2.41
C LYS A 166 1.32 -22.75 -1.37
N GLY A 167 0.71 -22.60 -0.20
CA GLY A 167 0.75 -23.61 0.88
C GLY A 167 0.06 -24.91 0.47
N PHE A 168 -1.07 -24.81 -0.20
CA PHE A 168 -1.82 -25.95 -0.71
C PHE A 168 -1.02 -26.71 -1.79
N ILE A 169 -0.43 -26.00 -2.76
CA ILE A 169 0.42 -26.58 -3.79
C ILE A 169 1.64 -27.28 -3.16
N SER A 170 2.28 -26.64 -2.17
CA SER A 170 3.40 -27.25 -1.45
C SER A 170 3.01 -28.52 -0.71
N LYS A 171 1.79 -28.55 -0.13
CA LYS A 171 1.24 -29.73 0.53
C LYS A 171 0.95 -30.86 -0.46
N LEU A 172 0.36 -30.56 -1.62
CA LEU A 172 0.12 -31.55 -2.68
C LEU A 172 1.42 -32.22 -3.16
N ALA A 173 2.52 -31.45 -3.23
CA ALA A 173 3.83 -31.99 -3.55
C ALA A 173 4.39 -32.89 -2.43
N ALA A 174 4.23 -32.46 -1.18
CA ALA A 174 4.65 -33.25 -0.01
C ALA A 174 3.85 -34.57 0.13
N ASP A 175 2.56 -34.53 -0.20
CA ASP A 175 1.67 -35.69 -0.19
C ASP A 175 1.83 -36.58 -1.45
N GLY A 176 2.74 -36.23 -2.38
CA GLY A 176 3.02 -36.99 -3.61
C GLY A 176 1.92 -36.94 -4.68
N VAL A 177 0.96 -36.00 -4.56
CA VAL A 177 -0.13 -35.81 -5.54
C VAL A 177 0.39 -35.14 -6.81
N ILE A 178 1.35 -34.24 -6.68
CA ILE A 178 2.09 -33.61 -7.79
C ILE A 178 3.59 -33.94 -7.66
N ALA A 179 4.28 -34.04 -8.78
CA ALA A 179 5.68 -34.51 -8.83
C ALA A 179 6.64 -33.51 -8.13
N ASP A 180 6.52 -32.21 -8.48
CA ASP A 180 7.33 -31.15 -7.87
C ASP A 180 6.47 -29.86 -7.69
N LYS A 181 6.67 -29.18 -6.57
CA LYS A 181 6.04 -27.87 -6.33
C LYS A 181 6.53 -26.79 -7.30
N TYR A 182 7.74 -26.90 -7.82
CA TYR A 182 8.34 -25.94 -8.75
C TYR A 182 7.82 -26.07 -10.20
N ASP A 183 7.10 -27.13 -10.51
CA ASP A 183 6.28 -27.19 -11.73
C ASP A 183 5.09 -26.23 -11.71
N TRP A 184 4.74 -25.72 -10.51
CA TRP A 184 3.60 -24.87 -10.25
C TRP A 184 3.96 -23.54 -9.60
N LEU A 185 5.11 -23.43 -8.94
CA LEU A 185 5.54 -22.22 -8.22
C LEU A 185 6.90 -21.76 -8.75
N PRO A 186 7.15 -20.44 -8.82
CA PRO A 186 8.47 -19.91 -9.21
C PRO A 186 9.59 -20.46 -8.33
N VAL A 187 10.69 -20.83 -8.93
CA VAL A 187 11.86 -21.40 -8.22
C VAL A 187 12.52 -20.33 -7.36
N LYS A 188 12.75 -20.68 -6.09
CA LYS A 188 13.58 -19.92 -5.17
C LYS A 188 14.70 -20.79 -4.67
N GLU A 189 15.93 -20.41 -4.95
CA GLU A 189 17.12 -21.07 -4.44
C GLU A 189 17.62 -20.31 -3.21
N ASN A 190 17.80 -20.99 -2.10
CA ASN A 190 18.23 -20.39 -0.81
C ASN A 190 17.46 -19.13 -0.40
N GLY A 191 16.14 -19.10 -0.68
CA GLY A 191 15.27 -17.98 -0.36
C GLY A 191 15.28 -16.82 -1.37
N SER A 192 16.18 -16.82 -2.35
CA SER A 192 16.24 -15.84 -3.43
C SER A 192 15.68 -16.41 -4.75
N PHE A 193 15.14 -15.52 -5.59
CA PHE A 193 14.67 -15.90 -6.92
C PHE A 193 15.86 -16.17 -7.85
N ASN A 194 15.89 -17.37 -8.45
CA ASN A 194 16.91 -17.73 -9.45
C ASN A 194 16.36 -17.57 -10.87
N PRO A 195 16.71 -16.49 -11.60
CA PRO A 195 16.21 -16.24 -12.94
C PRO A 195 16.79 -17.17 -14.01
N LEU A 196 17.84 -17.95 -13.68
CA LEU A 196 18.50 -18.88 -14.61
C LEU A 196 18.01 -20.31 -14.45
N ALA A 197 17.18 -20.58 -13.44
CA ALA A 197 16.59 -21.91 -13.26
C ALA A 197 15.46 -22.17 -14.26
N ASP A 198 15.26 -23.42 -14.63
CA ASP A 198 14.08 -23.86 -15.38
C ASP A 198 12.82 -23.48 -14.57
N ASN A 199 11.77 -23.03 -15.27
CA ASN A 199 10.52 -22.53 -14.64
C ASN A 199 10.69 -21.35 -13.68
N ALA A 200 11.81 -20.62 -13.75
CA ALA A 200 12.16 -19.55 -12.79
C ALA A 200 11.09 -18.46 -12.69
N TRP A 201 10.59 -17.96 -13.81
CA TRP A 201 9.65 -16.84 -13.85
C TRP A 201 8.21 -17.29 -13.67
N PHE A 202 7.74 -18.13 -14.59
CA PHE A 202 6.36 -18.59 -14.61
C PHE A 202 6.31 -20.05 -15.03
N PRO A 203 6.08 -20.97 -14.10
CA PRO A 203 5.93 -22.39 -14.39
C PRO A 203 4.81 -22.65 -15.41
N ILE A 204 5.06 -23.52 -16.38
CA ILE A 204 4.13 -23.76 -17.50
C ILE A 204 2.75 -24.23 -17.03
N ASN A 205 2.69 -25.06 -15.98
CA ASN A 205 1.43 -25.54 -15.44
C ASN A 205 0.58 -24.39 -14.88
N SER A 206 1.20 -23.45 -14.18
CA SER A 206 0.51 -22.28 -13.66
C SER A 206 0.04 -21.34 -14.77
N LEU A 207 0.82 -21.16 -15.82
CA LEU A 207 0.40 -20.40 -17.00
C LEU A 207 -0.81 -21.04 -17.67
N LEU A 208 -0.80 -22.38 -17.85
CA LEU A 208 -1.90 -23.11 -18.46
C LEU A 208 -3.18 -23.03 -17.62
N VAL A 209 -3.08 -23.24 -16.30
CA VAL A 209 -4.24 -23.10 -15.40
C VAL A 209 -4.79 -21.67 -15.40
N ALA A 210 -3.91 -20.67 -15.31
CA ALA A 210 -4.35 -19.27 -15.37
C ALA A 210 -5.02 -18.94 -16.72
N LEU A 211 -4.49 -19.47 -17.84
CA LEU A 211 -5.09 -19.31 -19.16
C LEU A 211 -6.48 -19.96 -19.23
N VAL A 212 -6.63 -21.18 -18.71
CA VAL A 212 -7.92 -21.88 -18.64
C VAL A 212 -8.94 -21.06 -17.80
N ILE A 213 -8.53 -20.53 -16.64
CA ILE A 213 -9.37 -19.65 -15.83
C ILE A 213 -9.79 -18.42 -16.64
N GLY A 214 -8.86 -17.77 -17.34
CA GLY A 214 -9.15 -16.62 -18.20
C GLY A 214 -10.14 -16.95 -19.34
N ILE A 215 -9.95 -18.08 -20.01
CA ILE A 215 -10.83 -18.55 -21.09
C ILE A 215 -12.22 -18.86 -20.56
N ILE A 216 -12.34 -19.56 -19.44
CA ILE A 216 -13.64 -19.89 -18.83
C ILE A 216 -14.38 -18.59 -18.43
N ALA A 217 -13.70 -17.66 -17.77
CA ALA A 217 -14.29 -16.38 -17.39
C ALA A 217 -14.75 -15.56 -18.60
N SER A 218 -13.92 -15.51 -19.64
CA SER A 218 -14.24 -14.87 -20.93
C SER A 218 -15.45 -15.52 -21.60
N ALA A 219 -15.52 -16.86 -21.63
CA ALA A 219 -16.64 -17.59 -22.22
C ALA A 219 -17.94 -17.38 -21.44
N ILE A 220 -17.88 -17.38 -20.10
CA ILE A 220 -19.04 -17.08 -19.24
C ILE A 220 -19.55 -15.67 -19.54
N LEU A 221 -18.66 -14.68 -19.58
CA LEU A 221 -19.04 -13.30 -19.86
C LEU A 221 -19.64 -13.17 -21.28
N ALA A 222 -19.04 -13.81 -22.28
CA ALA A 222 -19.57 -13.85 -23.65
C ALA A 222 -20.97 -14.45 -23.71
N TYR A 223 -21.19 -15.55 -22.98
CA TYR A 223 -22.52 -16.17 -22.88
C TYR A 223 -23.56 -15.26 -22.21
N VAL A 224 -23.19 -14.60 -21.11
CA VAL A 224 -24.05 -13.63 -20.42
C VAL A 224 -24.39 -12.44 -21.31
N LEU A 225 -23.39 -11.90 -22.05
CA LEU A 225 -23.59 -10.74 -22.89
C LEU A 225 -24.28 -11.04 -24.21
N ARG A 226 -24.35 -12.30 -24.65
CA ARG A 226 -25.02 -12.69 -25.91
C ARG A 226 -26.46 -12.21 -25.96
N ASN A 227 -27.21 -12.38 -24.87
CA ASN A 227 -28.61 -12.02 -24.76
C ASN A 227 -28.81 -10.70 -24.00
N PHE A 228 -27.75 -9.94 -23.78
CA PHE A 228 -27.85 -8.65 -23.08
C PHE A 228 -28.53 -7.62 -23.99
N GLU A 229 -29.67 -7.12 -23.57
CA GLU A 229 -30.36 -6.00 -24.20
C GLU A 229 -30.20 -4.75 -23.31
N SER A 230 -29.60 -3.72 -23.85
CA SER A 230 -29.53 -2.44 -23.17
C SER A 230 -30.77 -1.60 -23.50
N LYS A 231 -31.48 -1.15 -22.46
CA LYS A 231 -32.55 -0.14 -22.61
C LYS A 231 -32.00 1.26 -22.88
N ARG A 232 -30.66 1.43 -22.79
CA ARG A 232 -29.96 2.70 -23.03
C ARG A 232 -29.12 2.57 -24.28
N GLU A 233 -29.14 3.60 -25.12
CA GLU A 233 -28.43 3.64 -26.41
C GLU A 233 -27.01 4.21 -26.25
N GLY A 234 -26.17 3.95 -27.22
CA GLY A 234 -24.84 4.52 -27.37
C GLY A 234 -23.93 4.27 -26.15
N PHE A 235 -23.24 5.31 -25.72
CA PHE A 235 -22.25 5.29 -24.65
C PHE A 235 -22.80 4.75 -23.32
N GLN A 236 -24.00 5.14 -22.94
CA GLN A 236 -24.63 4.67 -21.68
C GLN A 236 -24.93 3.17 -21.68
N GLY A 237 -25.19 2.58 -22.85
CA GLY A 237 -25.36 1.14 -23.00
C GLY A 237 -24.05 0.37 -22.77
N VAL A 238 -22.94 0.89 -23.29
CA VAL A 238 -21.61 0.33 -23.07
C VAL A 238 -21.22 0.39 -21.60
N GLU A 239 -21.40 1.53 -20.94
CA GLU A 239 -21.06 1.69 -19.53
C GLU A 239 -21.81 0.66 -18.65
N ARG A 240 -23.04 0.31 -18.99
CA ARG A 240 -23.80 -0.72 -18.28
C ARG A 240 -23.22 -2.12 -18.42
N ILE A 241 -22.61 -2.45 -19.55
CA ILE A 241 -21.86 -3.70 -19.76
C ILE A 241 -20.63 -3.70 -18.86
N PHE A 242 -19.90 -2.58 -18.81
CA PHE A 242 -18.66 -2.44 -18.06
C PHE A 242 -18.85 -2.36 -16.52
N VAL A 243 -20.04 -2.05 -16.01
CA VAL A 243 -20.33 -2.05 -14.57
C VAL A 243 -19.91 -3.38 -13.91
N TRP A 244 -20.24 -4.52 -14.53
CA TRP A 244 -19.89 -5.83 -13.98
C TRP A 244 -18.38 -6.10 -14.03
N LEU A 245 -17.72 -5.73 -15.12
CA LEU A 245 -16.27 -5.82 -15.22
C LEU A 245 -15.59 -4.93 -14.19
N GLN A 246 -16.08 -3.70 -13.99
CA GLN A 246 -15.55 -2.79 -12.98
C GLN A 246 -15.75 -3.34 -11.54
N ILE A 247 -16.89 -3.95 -11.23
CA ILE A 247 -17.09 -4.59 -9.91
C ILE A 247 -16.06 -5.71 -9.69
N ILE A 248 -15.78 -6.49 -10.72
CA ILE A 248 -14.79 -7.58 -10.65
C ILE A 248 -13.37 -7.01 -10.49
N THR A 249 -13.02 -5.97 -11.26
CA THR A 249 -11.70 -5.35 -11.13
C THR A 249 -11.54 -4.56 -9.84
N ALA A 250 -12.60 -3.97 -9.29
CA ALA A 250 -12.59 -3.38 -7.96
C ALA A 250 -12.31 -4.43 -6.87
N ALA A 251 -12.96 -5.60 -6.95
CA ALA A 251 -12.65 -6.73 -6.07
C ALA A 251 -11.19 -7.21 -6.23
N TYR A 252 -10.70 -7.23 -7.47
CA TYR A 252 -9.32 -7.59 -7.80
C TYR A 252 -8.31 -6.58 -7.21
N VAL A 253 -8.55 -5.26 -7.35
CA VAL A 253 -7.73 -4.22 -6.72
C VAL A 253 -7.75 -4.36 -5.20
N ALA A 254 -8.92 -4.56 -4.60
CA ALA A 254 -9.03 -4.72 -3.15
C ALA A 254 -8.25 -5.94 -2.66
N PHE A 255 -8.32 -7.07 -3.36
CA PHE A 255 -7.51 -8.25 -3.06
C PHE A 255 -6.01 -7.97 -3.20
N ALA A 256 -5.58 -7.31 -4.28
CA ALA A 256 -4.19 -6.95 -4.51
C ALA A 256 -3.66 -5.98 -3.44
N HIS A 257 -4.49 -5.00 -3.02
CA HIS A 257 -4.19 -4.06 -1.96
C HIS A 257 -3.98 -4.80 -0.63
N GLY A 258 -4.94 -5.61 -0.20
CA GLY A 258 -4.82 -6.39 1.04
C GLY A 258 -3.56 -7.28 1.04
N ALA A 259 -3.26 -7.93 -0.08
CA ALA A 259 -2.08 -8.77 -0.24
C ALA A 259 -0.74 -8.00 -0.11
N ASN A 260 -0.70 -6.73 -0.50
CA ASN A 260 0.48 -5.87 -0.38
C ASN A 260 0.54 -5.20 0.99
N ASP A 261 -0.55 -4.56 1.41
CA ASP A 261 -0.57 -3.64 2.55
C ASP A 261 -0.65 -4.35 3.91
N ARG A 262 -1.00 -5.65 3.94
CA ARG A 262 -0.83 -6.48 5.15
C ARG A 262 0.58 -6.32 5.75
N SER A 263 1.60 -6.22 4.92
CA SER A 263 2.99 -6.10 5.33
C SER A 263 3.25 -4.87 6.20
N ASN A 264 2.51 -3.78 5.97
CA ASN A 264 2.67 -2.51 6.67
C ASN A 264 2.28 -2.59 8.16
N ALA A 265 1.32 -3.46 8.49
CA ALA A 265 0.89 -3.70 9.87
C ALA A 265 1.54 -4.95 10.48
N ILE A 266 1.48 -6.09 9.76
CA ILE A 266 1.91 -7.38 10.28
C ILE A 266 3.44 -7.50 10.28
N GLY A 267 4.16 -6.84 9.36
CA GLY A 267 5.63 -6.90 9.33
C GLY A 267 6.26 -6.45 10.65
N PRO A 268 6.09 -5.20 11.06
CA PRO A 268 6.60 -4.69 12.33
C PRO A 268 6.01 -5.41 13.54
N MET A 269 4.70 -5.72 13.52
CA MET A 269 4.05 -6.41 14.64
C MET A 269 4.56 -7.84 14.82
N ALA A 270 4.92 -8.54 13.75
CA ALA A 270 5.53 -9.87 13.83
C ALA A 270 6.92 -9.80 14.46
N ALA A 271 7.70 -8.75 14.19
CA ALA A 271 8.97 -8.53 14.85
C ALA A 271 8.79 -8.29 16.37
N VAL A 272 7.83 -7.43 16.74
CA VAL A 272 7.47 -7.19 18.15
C VAL A 272 7.03 -8.48 18.84
N TYR A 273 6.12 -9.23 18.25
CA TYR A 273 5.64 -10.51 18.81
C TYR A 273 6.77 -11.51 18.99
N GLN A 274 7.65 -11.63 18.02
CA GLN A 274 8.79 -12.52 18.08
C GLN A 274 9.71 -12.17 19.27
N THR A 275 10.09 -10.90 19.41
CA THR A 275 10.95 -10.44 20.52
C THR A 275 10.32 -10.76 21.88
N ILE A 276 9.01 -10.55 22.04
CA ILE A 276 8.31 -10.87 23.28
C ILE A 276 8.27 -12.39 23.53
N SER A 277 7.91 -13.18 22.50
CA SER A 277 7.69 -14.62 22.65
C SER A 277 8.98 -15.41 22.86
N SER A 278 10.11 -14.90 22.40
CA SER A 278 11.44 -15.49 22.59
C SER A 278 12.14 -15.02 23.86
N GLY A 279 11.52 -14.12 24.65
CA GLY A 279 12.16 -13.55 25.83
C GLY A 279 13.31 -12.58 25.52
N GLY A 280 13.27 -11.95 24.33
CA GLY A 280 14.27 -10.99 23.86
C GLY A 280 15.28 -11.57 22.87
N GLU A 281 15.22 -12.86 22.58
CA GLU A 281 16.04 -13.43 21.49
C GLU A 281 15.47 -13.01 20.13
N LEU A 282 16.32 -12.42 19.31
CA LEU A 282 15.98 -12.06 17.94
C LEU A 282 16.31 -13.25 17.02
N SER A 283 15.42 -13.59 16.10
CA SER A 283 15.63 -14.67 15.14
C SER A 283 15.23 -14.27 13.74
N ALA A 284 16.02 -14.70 12.77
CA ALA A 284 15.71 -14.47 11.35
C ALA A 284 14.47 -15.25 10.89
N GLN A 285 14.11 -16.34 11.55
CA GLN A 285 12.98 -17.21 11.21
C GLN A 285 12.03 -17.31 12.41
N ALA A 286 10.87 -16.69 12.31
CA ALA A 286 9.75 -16.92 13.20
C ALA A 286 8.47 -17.03 12.38
N ASP A 287 7.69 -18.04 12.69
CA ASP A 287 6.36 -18.20 12.11
C ASP A 287 5.45 -17.09 12.63
N ILE A 288 4.74 -16.45 11.72
CA ILE A 288 3.74 -15.45 12.09
C ILE A 288 2.49 -16.19 12.56
N PRO A 289 2.07 -16.04 13.83
CA PRO A 289 0.93 -16.77 14.33
C PRO A 289 -0.36 -16.36 13.63
N LEU A 290 -1.25 -17.33 13.40
CA LEU A 290 -2.49 -17.12 12.66
C LEU A 290 -3.37 -16.00 13.24
N TRP A 291 -3.42 -15.87 14.58
CA TRP A 291 -4.20 -14.80 15.21
C TRP A 291 -3.70 -13.40 14.84
N LEU A 292 -2.39 -13.24 14.64
CA LEU A 292 -1.80 -11.95 14.23
C LEU A 292 -2.17 -11.63 12.77
N VAL A 293 -2.16 -12.65 11.90
CA VAL A 293 -2.62 -12.52 10.52
C VAL A 293 -4.09 -12.11 10.48
N LEU A 294 -4.93 -12.75 11.29
CA LEU A 294 -6.36 -12.43 11.41
C LEU A 294 -6.58 -11.00 11.91
N LEU A 295 -5.83 -10.60 12.94
CA LEU A 295 -5.92 -9.24 13.52
C LEU A 295 -5.58 -8.17 12.49
N GLY A 296 -4.46 -8.33 11.78
CA GLY A 296 -4.03 -7.38 10.76
C GLY A 296 -4.99 -7.32 9.57
N SER A 297 -5.47 -8.48 9.09
CA SER A 297 -6.45 -8.54 7.99
C SER A 297 -7.79 -7.92 8.38
N ALA A 298 -8.27 -8.18 9.60
CA ALA A 298 -9.47 -7.54 10.15
C ALA A 298 -9.28 -6.02 10.31
N GLY A 299 -8.10 -5.59 10.76
CA GLY A 299 -7.75 -4.17 10.89
C GLY A 299 -7.85 -3.42 9.57
N ILE A 300 -7.34 -3.97 8.47
CA ILE A 300 -7.46 -3.39 7.13
C ILE A 300 -8.94 -3.26 6.74
N ALA A 301 -9.73 -4.33 6.87
CA ALA A 301 -11.14 -4.32 6.52
C ALA A 301 -11.94 -3.29 7.34
N ILE A 302 -11.69 -3.20 8.65
CA ILE A 302 -12.32 -2.21 9.54
C ILE A 302 -11.92 -0.78 9.13
N GLY A 303 -10.63 -0.56 8.80
CA GLY A 303 -10.14 0.75 8.34
C GLY A 303 -10.86 1.24 7.09
N VAL A 304 -11.04 0.37 6.10
CA VAL A 304 -11.81 0.67 4.87
C VAL A 304 -13.26 1.00 5.19
N MET A 305 -13.89 0.23 6.06
CA MET A 305 -15.31 0.45 6.44
C MET A 305 -15.54 1.76 7.20
N THR A 306 -14.53 2.28 7.91
CA THR A 306 -14.67 3.50 8.72
C THR A 306 -14.62 4.77 7.86
N TRP A 307 -13.49 5.08 7.24
CA TRP A 307 -13.26 6.35 6.53
C TRP A 307 -12.80 6.18 5.07
N GLY A 308 -12.70 4.96 4.57
CA GLY A 308 -12.25 4.67 3.20
C GLY A 308 -13.04 5.42 2.13
N TYR A 309 -14.35 5.65 2.35
CA TYR A 309 -15.20 6.39 1.43
C TYR A 309 -14.70 7.81 1.11
N ARG A 310 -13.97 8.46 2.01
CA ARG A 310 -13.42 9.82 1.81
C ARG A 310 -12.31 9.84 0.79
N VAL A 311 -11.42 8.85 0.87
CA VAL A 311 -10.32 8.68 -0.08
C VAL A 311 -10.87 8.25 -1.44
N MET A 312 -11.85 7.33 -1.45
CA MET A 312 -12.53 6.88 -2.68
C MET A 312 -13.19 8.06 -3.42
N ASP A 313 -13.82 9.00 -2.70
CA ASP A 313 -14.43 10.19 -3.30
C ASP A 313 -13.37 11.11 -3.94
N THR A 314 -12.22 11.30 -3.28
CA THR A 314 -11.13 12.11 -3.82
C THR A 314 -10.54 11.50 -5.10
N ILE A 315 -10.22 10.21 -5.09
CA ILE A 315 -9.61 9.53 -6.25
C ILE A 315 -10.62 9.42 -7.41
N GLY A 316 -11.86 9.06 -7.09
CA GLY A 316 -12.89 8.79 -8.10
C GLY A 316 -13.51 10.01 -8.76
N LYS A 317 -13.40 11.21 -8.16
CA LYS A 317 -14.10 12.40 -8.67
C LYS A 317 -13.20 13.61 -8.93
N LYS A 318 -12.06 13.74 -8.20
CA LYS A 318 -11.27 14.99 -8.25
C LYS A 318 -10.11 14.95 -9.23
N ILE A 319 -9.57 13.77 -9.58
CA ILE A 319 -8.43 13.65 -10.50
C ILE A 319 -8.91 13.61 -11.95
N THR A 320 -9.88 12.74 -12.24
CA THR A 320 -10.58 12.63 -13.54
C THR A 320 -11.95 12.00 -13.29
N GLU A 321 -12.89 12.25 -14.18
CA GLU A 321 -14.21 11.61 -14.12
C GLU A 321 -14.09 10.11 -14.42
N ILE A 322 -14.43 9.27 -13.46
CA ILE A 322 -14.36 7.81 -13.58
C ILE A 322 -15.74 7.28 -13.99
N THR A 323 -15.81 6.80 -15.24
CA THR A 323 -16.93 6.00 -15.75
C THR A 323 -16.61 4.51 -15.59
N PRO A 324 -17.58 3.58 -15.70
CA PRO A 324 -17.32 2.14 -15.61
C PRO A 324 -16.21 1.62 -16.55
N THR A 325 -16.13 2.10 -17.78
CA THR A 325 -15.06 1.74 -18.72
C THR A 325 -13.70 2.23 -18.26
N ARG A 326 -13.61 3.47 -17.76
CA ARG A 326 -12.37 4.05 -17.19
C ARG A 326 -11.99 3.37 -15.89
N GLY A 327 -12.96 3.10 -15.01
CA GLY A 327 -12.78 2.40 -13.76
C GLY A 327 -12.19 1.00 -13.97
N PHE A 328 -12.79 0.21 -14.87
CA PHE A 328 -12.24 -1.09 -15.26
C PHE A 328 -10.76 -1.00 -15.67
N ALA A 329 -10.41 -0.09 -16.57
CA ALA A 329 -9.05 0.03 -17.08
C ALA A 329 -8.06 0.50 -15.99
N ALA A 330 -8.46 1.46 -15.15
CA ALA A 330 -7.64 1.95 -14.05
C ALA A 330 -7.39 0.86 -13.00
N GLU A 331 -8.44 0.16 -12.59
CA GLU A 331 -8.39 -0.91 -11.60
C GLU A 331 -7.59 -2.11 -12.11
N PHE A 332 -7.77 -2.51 -13.37
CA PHE A 332 -6.97 -3.56 -13.99
C PHE A 332 -5.48 -3.21 -14.02
N GLY A 333 -5.14 -2.00 -14.45
CA GLY A 333 -3.75 -1.54 -14.51
C GLY A 333 -3.11 -1.46 -13.11
N ALA A 334 -3.83 -0.92 -12.15
CA ALA A 334 -3.36 -0.81 -10.76
C ALA A 334 -3.17 -2.19 -10.12
N ALA A 335 -4.18 -3.05 -10.15
CA ALA A 335 -4.11 -4.37 -9.52
C ALA A 335 -3.03 -5.26 -10.13
N THR A 336 -2.91 -5.26 -11.46
CA THR A 336 -1.87 -6.01 -12.17
C THR A 336 -0.48 -5.55 -11.74
N THR A 337 -0.26 -4.23 -11.65
CA THR A 337 1.01 -3.67 -11.18
C THR A 337 1.30 -4.05 -9.74
N ILE A 338 0.34 -3.87 -8.81
CA ILE A 338 0.51 -4.20 -7.38
C ILE A 338 0.85 -5.68 -7.22
N LEU A 339 0.11 -6.56 -7.87
CA LEU A 339 0.37 -8.00 -7.78
C LEU A 339 1.70 -8.39 -8.39
N PHE A 340 2.11 -7.79 -9.51
CA PHE A 340 3.40 -8.04 -10.12
C PHE A 340 4.55 -7.74 -9.16
N PHE A 341 4.58 -6.56 -8.53
CA PHE A 341 5.61 -6.20 -7.55
C PHE A 341 5.55 -7.05 -6.28
N SER A 342 4.37 -7.51 -5.91
CA SER A 342 4.18 -8.37 -4.74
C SER A 342 4.45 -9.85 -5.02
N MET A 343 4.78 -10.26 -6.27
CA MET A 343 5.11 -11.66 -6.57
C MET A 343 6.34 -12.11 -5.78
N PRO A 344 6.44 -13.42 -5.44
CA PRO A 344 7.54 -13.93 -4.62
C PRO A 344 8.94 -13.65 -5.16
N PHE A 345 9.09 -13.48 -6.47
CA PHE A 345 10.38 -13.20 -7.11
C PHE A 345 10.81 -11.72 -7.04
N LEU A 346 9.88 -10.79 -6.83
CA LEU A 346 10.18 -9.38 -6.58
C LEU A 346 10.06 -9.07 -5.09
N ALA A 347 8.89 -9.37 -4.49
CA ALA A 347 8.57 -9.17 -3.08
C ALA A 347 8.85 -7.75 -2.58
N VAL A 348 8.66 -6.74 -3.45
CA VAL A 348 8.91 -5.33 -3.14
C VAL A 348 7.61 -4.68 -2.67
N PRO A 349 7.60 -4.06 -1.49
CA PRO A 349 6.45 -3.28 -1.03
C PRO A 349 6.27 -2.05 -1.91
N VAL A 350 5.12 -1.96 -2.58
CA VAL A 350 4.76 -0.80 -3.41
C VAL A 350 3.71 0.05 -2.72
N SER A 351 3.62 1.30 -3.12
CA SER A 351 2.50 2.15 -2.72
C SER A 351 1.29 1.87 -3.62
N THR A 352 0.30 1.20 -3.05
CA THR A 352 -0.97 0.89 -3.72
C THR A 352 -1.71 2.16 -4.11
N THR A 353 -1.67 3.19 -3.24
CA THR A 353 -2.25 4.52 -3.52
C THR A 353 -1.60 5.19 -4.72
N HIS A 354 -0.25 5.19 -4.80
CA HIS A 354 0.48 5.76 -5.96
C HIS A 354 0.13 5.04 -7.24
N THR A 355 0.09 3.70 -7.18
CA THR A 355 -0.21 2.87 -8.34
C THR A 355 -1.62 3.13 -8.86
N LEU A 356 -2.62 3.22 -7.96
CA LEU A 356 -4.00 3.51 -8.35
C LEU A 356 -4.15 4.93 -8.90
N VAL A 357 -3.58 5.93 -8.23
CA VAL A 357 -3.61 7.32 -8.72
C VAL A 357 -2.90 7.44 -10.07
N GLY A 358 -1.75 6.78 -10.24
CA GLY A 358 -1.06 6.69 -11.53
C GLY A 358 -1.97 6.10 -12.62
N ALA A 359 -2.65 4.99 -12.32
CA ALA A 359 -3.59 4.35 -13.24
C ALA A 359 -4.77 5.28 -13.61
N VAL A 360 -5.31 6.01 -12.63
CA VAL A 360 -6.38 7.01 -12.86
C VAL A 360 -5.90 8.15 -13.77
N VAL A 361 -4.67 8.63 -13.57
CA VAL A 361 -4.04 9.60 -14.48
C VAL A 361 -3.86 9.00 -15.88
N GLY A 362 -3.44 7.74 -15.98
CA GLY A 362 -3.27 7.03 -17.25
C GLY A 362 -4.56 6.95 -18.07
N VAL A 363 -5.68 6.58 -17.46
CA VAL A 363 -6.98 6.57 -18.17
C VAL A 363 -7.45 7.98 -18.52
N GLY A 364 -7.18 8.96 -17.65
CA GLY A 364 -7.48 10.36 -17.95
C GLY A 364 -6.73 10.86 -19.18
N LEU A 365 -5.44 10.56 -19.29
CA LEU A 365 -4.61 10.90 -20.45
C LEU A 365 -5.10 10.20 -21.72
N ALA A 366 -5.50 8.93 -21.65
CA ALA A 366 -6.07 8.22 -22.80
C ALA A 366 -7.43 8.79 -23.25
N GLY A 367 -8.17 9.40 -22.31
CA GLY A 367 -9.39 10.18 -22.61
C GLY A 367 -9.14 11.58 -23.17
N GLY A 368 -7.88 12.05 -23.11
CA GLY A 368 -7.44 13.39 -23.50
C GLY A 368 -6.81 14.15 -22.33
N ALA A 369 -5.68 14.82 -22.55
CA ALA A 369 -4.89 15.46 -21.49
C ALA A 369 -5.69 16.47 -20.65
N LYS A 370 -6.71 17.11 -21.19
CA LYS A 370 -7.60 18.04 -20.48
C LYS A 370 -8.53 17.34 -19.48
N ALA A 371 -8.64 16.02 -19.53
CA ALA A 371 -9.49 15.26 -18.61
C ALA A 371 -8.81 15.00 -17.23
N VAL A 372 -7.54 15.38 -17.07
CA VAL A 372 -6.79 15.20 -15.81
C VAL A 372 -6.60 16.54 -15.14
N ASP A 373 -6.98 16.64 -13.87
CA ASP A 373 -6.64 17.78 -13.02
C ASP A 373 -5.25 17.60 -12.40
N PHE A 374 -4.24 18.14 -13.08
CA PHE A 374 -2.85 18.09 -12.62
C PHE A 374 -2.60 18.90 -11.34
N ARG A 375 -3.47 19.86 -10.99
CA ARG A 375 -3.37 20.60 -9.72
C ARG A 375 -3.69 19.69 -8.55
N VAL A 376 -4.78 18.92 -8.67
CA VAL A 376 -5.15 17.91 -7.66
C VAL A 376 -4.07 16.83 -7.57
N PHE A 377 -3.59 16.33 -8.71
CA PHE A 377 -2.49 15.36 -8.74
C PHE A 377 -1.23 15.88 -8.03
N GLY A 378 -0.84 17.13 -8.27
CA GLY A 378 0.32 17.75 -7.61
C GLY A 378 0.19 17.83 -6.09
N LYS A 379 -1.00 18.18 -5.57
CA LYS A 379 -1.28 18.17 -4.12
C LYS A 379 -1.16 16.77 -3.52
N ILE A 380 -1.66 15.77 -4.22
CA ILE A 380 -1.56 14.36 -3.82
C ILE A 380 -0.07 13.94 -3.80
N ALA A 381 0.69 14.23 -4.85
CA ALA A 381 2.11 13.92 -4.94
C ALA A 381 2.93 14.58 -3.82
N ALA A 382 2.61 15.83 -3.46
CA ALA A 382 3.25 16.52 -2.34
C ALA A 382 2.96 15.80 -1.00
N SER A 383 1.74 15.31 -0.78
CA SER A 383 1.39 14.54 0.42
C SER A 383 2.14 13.20 0.51
N TRP A 384 2.48 12.60 -0.62
CA TRP A 384 3.29 11.39 -0.68
C TRP A 384 4.72 11.62 -0.18
N VAL A 385 5.36 12.68 -0.69
CA VAL A 385 6.71 13.05 -0.26
C VAL A 385 6.73 13.41 1.23
N ALA A 386 5.71 14.11 1.72
CA ALA A 386 5.61 14.49 3.14
C ALA A 386 5.41 13.29 4.08
N SER A 387 4.80 12.19 3.61
CA SER A 387 4.47 11.03 4.47
C SER A 387 5.71 10.39 5.11
N VAL A 388 6.82 10.28 4.38
CA VAL A 388 8.05 9.66 4.89
C VAL A 388 8.66 10.48 6.04
N PRO A 389 9.00 11.77 5.86
CA PRO A 389 9.58 12.56 6.94
C PRO A 389 8.62 12.74 8.13
N VAL A 390 7.32 12.97 7.88
CA VAL A 390 6.34 13.11 8.97
C VAL A 390 6.27 11.85 9.83
N ALA A 391 6.24 10.67 9.20
CA ALA A 391 6.21 9.41 9.93
C ALA A 391 7.55 9.13 10.63
N ALA A 392 8.69 9.46 10.00
CA ALA A 392 10.01 9.29 10.60
C ALA A 392 10.17 10.16 11.87
N PHE A 393 9.89 11.46 11.77
CA PHE A 393 9.96 12.36 12.93
C PHE A 393 8.94 11.99 13.99
N GLY A 394 7.72 11.61 13.61
CA GLY A 394 6.71 11.14 14.53
C GLY A 394 7.16 9.90 15.30
N ALA A 395 7.78 8.95 14.62
CA ALA A 395 8.31 7.73 15.25
C ALA A 395 9.45 8.03 16.22
N ILE A 396 10.39 8.91 15.84
CA ILE A 396 11.49 9.35 16.72
C ILE A 396 10.93 10.01 17.99
N ILE A 397 9.99 10.94 17.83
CA ILE A 397 9.37 11.66 18.96
C ILE A 397 8.67 10.67 19.90
N LEU A 398 7.85 9.76 19.35
CA LEU A 398 7.13 8.77 20.14
C LEU A 398 8.10 7.79 20.83
N TYR A 399 9.14 7.35 20.15
CA TYR A 399 10.16 6.48 20.73
C TYR A 399 10.87 7.14 21.92
N ILE A 400 11.33 8.38 21.75
CA ILE A 400 11.97 9.15 22.84
C ILE A 400 11.00 9.39 23.99
N ALA A 401 9.74 9.75 23.69
CA ALA A 401 8.73 10.02 24.73
C ALA A 401 8.34 8.78 25.53
N THR A 402 8.45 7.59 24.94
CA THR A 402 8.18 6.33 25.65
C THR A 402 9.40 5.80 26.43
N GLY A 403 10.62 6.16 26.01
CA GLY A 403 11.86 5.75 26.66
C GLY A 403 11.99 4.24 26.80
N SER A 404 11.57 3.47 25.77
CA SER A 404 11.54 1.99 25.77
C SER A 404 10.83 1.39 27.01
N ASN A 405 9.75 2.04 27.45
CA ASN A 405 9.01 1.65 28.65
C ASN A 405 7.52 1.41 28.33
N ALA A 406 7.02 0.20 28.63
CA ALA A 406 5.65 -0.20 28.36
C ALA A 406 4.61 0.67 29.11
N LEU A 407 4.89 1.10 30.35
CA LEU A 407 3.98 1.97 31.11
C LEU A 407 3.85 3.34 30.46
N ASN A 408 4.97 3.90 29.96
CA ASN A 408 4.94 5.17 29.25
C ASN A 408 4.12 5.06 27.95
N MET A 409 4.21 3.93 27.23
CA MET A 409 3.39 3.71 26.03
C MET A 409 1.90 3.73 26.31
N ILE A 410 1.45 3.11 27.41
CA ILE A 410 0.04 3.10 27.82
C ILE A 410 -0.49 4.52 28.03
N VAL A 411 0.37 5.46 28.36
CA VAL A 411 -0.01 6.88 28.56
C VAL A 411 0.19 7.69 27.28
N VAL A 412 1.36 7.60 26.65
CA VAL A 412 1.76 8.43 25.50
C VAL A 412 0.88 8.17 24.28
N PHE A 413 0.58 6.91 23.97
CA PHE A 413 -0.18 6.60 22.77
C PHE A 413 -1.66 7.04 22.82
N PRO A 414 -2.43 6.79 23.90
CA PRO A 414 -3.75 7.37 24.03
C PRO A 414 -3.73 8.89 23.99
N LEU A 415 -2.75 9.53 24.64
CA LEU A 415 -2.61 10.99 24.61
C LEU A 415 -2.35 11.52 23.19
N ALA A 416 -1.50 10.84 22.41
CA ALA A 416 -1.28 11.21 21.01
C ALA A 416 -2.56 11.10 20.18
N PHE A 417 -3.34 10.03 20.33
CA PHE A 417 -4.65 9.90 19.65
C PHE A 417 -5.67 10.93 20.15
N LEU A 418 -5.72 11.20 21.45
CA LEU A 418 -6.61 12.22 22.01
C LEU A 418 -6.25 13.63 21.52
N ALA A 419 -4.95 13.95 21.43
CA ALA A 419 -4.47 15.21 20.89
C ALA A 419 -4.87 15.38 19.42
N VAL A 420 -4.69 14.33 18.60
CA VAL A 420 -5.14 14.31 17.20
C VAL A 420 -6.66 14.39 17.11
N GLY A 421 -7.39 13.64 17.92
CA GLY A 421 -8.85 13.69 17.99
C GLY A 421 -9.36 15.08 18.38
N TYR A 422 -8.72 15.73 19.34
CA TYR A 422 -9.02 17.09 19.74
C TYR A 422 -8.72 18.10 18.63
N ALA A 423 -7.55 18.00 17.97
CA ALA A 423 -7.20 18.85 16.84
C ALA A 423 -8.23 18.72 15.70
N ILE A 424 -8.60 17.48 15.34
CA ILE A 424 -9.65 17.21 14.35
C ILE A 424 -11.01 17.77 14.80
N TRP A 425 -11.36 17.67 16.08
CA TRP A 425 -12.61 18.20 16.61
C TRP A 425 -12.63 19.73 16.57
N LYS A 426 -11.54 20.37 16.97
CA LYS A 426 -11.40 21.83 16.93
C LYS A 426 -11.51 22.39 15.51
N THR A 427 -11.01 21.66 14.51
CA THR A 427 -11.10 22.05 13.10
C THR A 427 -12.50 21.81 12.48
N ARG A 428 -13.44 21.17 13.20
CA ARG A 428 -14.83 21.00 12.74
C ARG A 428 -15.62 22.30 12.65
N GLY A 429 -15.23 23.35 13.37
CA GLY A 429 -15.89 24.65 13.39
C GLY A 429 -15.42 25.65 12.33
N GLY A 430 -14.32 25.38 11.68
CA GLY A 430 -13.87 26.05 10.46
C GLY A 430 -13.67 24.98 9.40
N GLU A 431 -14.37 25.05 8.29
CA GLU A 431 -13.90 24.41 7.07
C GLU A 431 -12.54 25.06 6.79
N ILE A 432 -11.47 24.41 7.25
CA ILE A 432 -10.16 24.75 6.71
C ILE A 432 -10.26 24.29 5.26
N HIS A 433 -10.50 25.23 4.38
CA HIS A 433 -10.32 25.07 2.97
C HIS A 433 -8.81 24.83 2.77
N VAL A 434 -8.39 23.56 2.96
CA VAL A 434 -7.02 23.13 2.65
C VAL A 434 -6.70 23.51 1.19
N GLU A 435 -7.73 23.60 0.35
CA GLU A 435 -7.65 24.14 -1.01
C GLU A 435 -7.21 25.63 -1.04
N GLU A 436 -7.73 26.49 -0.16
CA GLU A 436 -7.35 27.91 -0.09
C GLU A 436 -5.99 28.09 0.58
N ALA A 437 -5.69 27.32 1.63
CA ALA A 437 -4.40 27.39 2.31
C ALA A 437 -3.23 26.92 1.42
N LEU A 438 -3.42 25.85 0.62
CA LEU A 438 -2.41 25.38 -0.35
C LEU A 438 -2.38 26.23 -1.61
N ALA A 439 -3.50 26.78 -2.08
CA ALA A 439 -3.53 27.74 -3.19
C ALA A 439 -2.83 29.05 -2.82
N GLY A 440 -3.03 29.55 -1.60
CA GLY A 440 -2.32 30.71 -1.09
C GLY A 440 -0.80 30.51 -0.97
N ALA A 441 -0.37 29.29 -0.64
CA ALA A 441 1.06 28.95 -0.61
C ALA A 441 1.70 28.93 -2.00
N VAL A 442 0.95 28.58 -3.04
CA VAL A 442 1.42 28.55 -4.44
C VAL A 442 1.41 29.95 -5.07
N ASP A 443 0.44 30.81 -4.71
CA ASP A 443 0.32 32.17 -5.26
C ASP A 443 1.05 33.26 -4.42
N GLY A 444 1.78 32.86 -3.36
CA GLY A 444 2.53 33.80 -2.50
C GLY A 444 1.65 34.68 -1.62
N GLN A 445 0.35 34.42 -1.55
CA GLN A 445 -0.59 35.07 -0.62
C GLN A 445 -1.07 34.04 0.41
N MET A 446 -0.23 33.74 1.39
CA MET A 446 -0.61 32.88 2.51
C MET A 446 -1.42 33.71 3.52
N ASP A 447 -2.57 33.16 3.97
CA ASP A 447 -3.31 33.74 5.08
C ASP A 447 -2.37 33.92 6.28
N PRO A 448 -2.28 35.14 6.85
CA PRO A 448 -1.39 35.44 7.99
C PRO A 448 -1.54 34.43 9.14
N THR A 449 -2.75 33.94 9.39
CA THR A 449 -3.04 32.98 10.46
C THR A 449 -2.44 31.60 10.17
N VAL A 450 -2.45 31.17 8.90
CA VAL A 450 -1.84 29.91 8.45
C VAL A 450 -0.33 30.04 8.43
N PHE A 451 0.17 31.20 8.00
CA PHE A 451 1.61 31.51 8.05
C PHE A 451 2.15 31.54 9.49
N GLU A 452 1.44 32.19 10.42
CA GLU A 452 1.80 32.20 11.84
C GLU A 452 1.75 30.78 12.44
N LEU A 453 0.78 29.95 12.06
CA LEU A 453 0.68 28.56 12.52
C LEU A 453 1.85 27.72 11.99
N PHE A 454 2.21 27.84 10.71
CA PHE A 454 3.36 27.18 10.12
C PHE A 454 4.68 27.72 10.69
N HIS A 455 4.79 29.02 10.87
CA HIS A 455 5.97 29.65 11.46
C HIS A 455 6.12 29.25 12.94
N ALA A 456 5.05 29.24 13.72
CA ALA A 456 5.07 28.75 15.09
C ALA A 456 5.47 27.27 15.17
N HIS A 457 4.98 26.44 14.26
CA HIS A 457 5.37 25.03 14.20
C HIS A 457 6.81 24.84 13.69
N ALA A 458 7.24 25.63 12.71
CA ALA A 458 8.63 25.62 12.25
C ALA A 458 9.60 26.03 13.35
N VAL A 459 9.26 27.07 14.12
CA VAL A 459 10.07 27.52 15.28
C VAL A 459 10.11 26.45 16.39
N VAL A 460 8.98 25.78 16.66
CA VAL A 460 8.94 24.66 17.64
C VAL A 460 9.77 23.47 17.14
N VAL A 461 9.71 23.14 15.84
CA VAL A 461 10.53 22.09 15.24
C VAL A 461 12.01 22.46 15.28
N GLU A 462 12.36 23.70 14.92
CA GLU A 462 13.74 24.20 14.97
C GLU A 462 14.29 24.17 16.40
N GLN A 463 13.56 24.68 17.39
CA GLN A 463 13.94 24.62 18.80
C GLN A 463 14.05 23.18 19.33
N THR A 464 13.18 22.28 18.85
CA THR A 464 13.21 20.87 19.24
C THR A 464 14.41 20.17 18.62
N VAL A 465 14.72 20.44 17.34
CA VAL A 465 15.92 19.92 16.66
C VAL A 465 17.19 20.46 17.29
N GLU A 466 17.23 21.75 17.66
CA GLU A 466 18.38 22.36 18.33
C GLU A 466 18.61 21.76 19.74
N LYS A 467 17.54 21.52 20.51
CA LYS A 467 17.63 20.82 21.78
C LYS A 467 18.05 19.37 21.62
N MET A 468 17.56 18.68 20.59
CA MET A 468 18.00 17.31 20.27
C MET A 468 19.47 17.25 19.86
N LEU A 469 19.94 18.16 19.01
CA LEU A 469 21.36 18.27 18.63
C LEU A 469 22.23 18.59 19.86
N THR A 470 21.75 19.45 20.75
CA THR A 470 22.46 19.76 22.00
C THR A 470 22.52 18.54 22.92
N ALA A 471 21.41 17.80 23.08
CA ALA A 471 21.38 16.57 23.88
C ALA A 471 22.26 15.48 23.27
N VAL A 472 22.24 15.30 21.95
CA VAL A 472 23.13 14.35 21.26
C VAL A 472 24.59 14.72 21.44
N ASN A 473 24.96 16.00 21.35
CA ASN A 473 26.32 16.47 21.59
C ASN A 473 26.74 16.30 23.06
N LEU A 474 25.85 16.53 24.02
CA LEU A 474 26.11 16.29 25.44
C LEU A 474 26.36 14.81 25.74
N VAL A 475 25.58 13.92 25.12
CA VAL A 475 25.77 12.46 25.23
C VAL A 475 27.06 12.03 24.53
N ALA A 476 27.40 12.60 23.39
CA ALA A 476 28.65 12.33 22.67
C ALA A 476 29.89 12.80 23.45
N ASP A 477 29.77 13.89 24.24
CA ASP A 477 30.82 14.40 25.12
C ASP A 477 30.88 13.73 26.50
N GLY A 478 30.05 12.69 26.74
CA GLY A 478 30.02 11.93 28.01
C GLY A 478 29.48 12.74 29.19
N LYS A 479 28.72 13.79 28.96
CA LYS A 479 28.07 14.60 29.99
C LYS A 479 26.60 14.19 30.13
N ASP A 480 26.14 14.17 31.37
CA ASP A 480 24.77 13.80 31.71
C ASP A 480 23.77 14.82 31.13
N ALA A 481 22.78 14.38 30.42
CA ALA A 481 21.78 15.23 29.75
C ALA A 481 20.76 15.87 30.73
N SER A 482 21.02 15.79 32.05
CA SER A 482 20.16 16.34 33.09
C SER A 482 20.57 17.78 33.53
N GLU A 483 21.63 18.36 32.97
CA GLU A 483 21.96 19.78 33.06
C GLU A 483 21.44 20.53 31.79
#